data_f16d960cfe3e197d6f64046e3e3de547
#
_entry.id   f16d960cfe3e197d6f64046e3e3de547
#
_cell.length_a   1.000
_cell.length_b   1.000
_cell.length_c   1.000
_cell.angle_alpha   90.00
_cell.angle_beta   90.00
_cell.angle_gamma   90.00
#
_symmetry.space_group_name_H-M   'P 1'
#
loop_
_entity.id
_entity.type
_entity.pdbx_description
1 polymer ?
#
loop_
_entity_poly.entity_id
_entity_poly.type
_entity_poly.pdbx_seq_one_letter_code
_entity_poly.pdbx_strand_id
1 'polypeptide(L)'
;MAGASTAGATSTGGATSTAGTTSSAGTSPTAGATTTGGTAATAGTAATGGSASGGSTASGPDQCKAIGWATRASRTGGTVSVTGGGDAAPIVVTTFADLSKYASDGQARVIHVDGTLGNGWSGNTGDRLEIKSNKTIVGLRAGTQLKAAIHINAASNVILRNLVVRGPGSNEDQAWDNLNIEGSSKNVWVDHCEFWDGQDGNADVVKGADTVTFTWNIFGYALPGHSHNLSNLIASSDSEPESDGKLDITYMFNWWKAAAQRQPRCRYGQIHVVNNLYTGDDAVGASVLGVSNGFSCNVLTENNHFINQGQPIDLGKQDGPGSVQQAVGNLFESCTGNQKGSGTAFTPPYEYKSFMVPASEVQALVKKRAGATLASPTACP
;
A
#
# COMPACT_ATOMS: atom_id res chain seq x y z
N MET A 1 -38.95 41.07 12.62
CA MET A 1 -39.63 40.30 13.66
C MET A 1 -38.74 39.07 13.86
N ALA A 2 -37.80 39.08 14.71
CA ALA A 2 -37.73 38.89 16.15
C ALA A 2 -38.19 37.49 16.57
N GLY A 3 -37.27 36.75 17.12
CA GLY A 3 -37.51 35.50 17.83
C GLY A 3 -36.23 34.77 18.20
N ALA A 4 -35.52 35.28 19.21
CA ALA A 4 -34.42 34.56 19.87
C ALA A 4 -35.00 33.63 20.95
N SER A 5 -34.36 32.49 21.18
CA SER A 5 -34.50 31.77 22.45
C SER A 5 -33.20 31.02 22.76
N THR A 6 -32.60 31.45 23.86
CA THR A 6 -31.50 30.87 24.60
C THR A 6 -31.99 29.79 25.57
N ALA A 7 -31.23 28.71 25.76
CA ALA A 7 -31.11 28.10 27.10
C ALA A 7 -29.86 27.21 27.14
N GLY A 8 -28.98 27.55 28.05
CA GLY A 8 -27.84 26.78 28.48
C GLY A 8 -28.19 25.81 29.60
N ALA A 9 -27.34 24.80 29.76
CA ALA A 9 -27.23 24.04 30.99
C ALA A 9 -25.79 23.57 31.19
N THR A 10 -25.15 24.11 32.20
CA THR A 10 -23.92 23.65 32.83
C THR A 10 -24.21 22.50 33.79
N SER A 11 -23.37 21.47 33.79
CA SER A 11 -23.23 20.60 34.96
C SER A 11 -21.78 20.24 35.20
N THR A 12 -21.25 20.77 36.28
CA THR A 12 -20.00 20.39 36.93
C THR A 12 -20.19 19.11 37.75
N GLY A 13 -19.21 18.23 37.73
CA GLY A 13 -19.16 17.08 38.63
C GLY A 13 -17.74 16.53 38.69
N GLY A 14 -16.93 17.03 39.63
CA GLY A 14 -15.64 16.46 39.95
C GLY A 14 -15.79 15.27 40.90
N ALA A 15 -14.90 14.30 40.77
CA ALA A 15 -14.61 13.34 41.81
C ALA A 15 -13.12 12.99 41.80
N THR A 16 -12.46 13.44 42.85
CA THR A 16 -11.13 13.03 43.29
C THR A 16 -11.20 11.65 43.96
N SER A 17 -10.27 10.75 43.72
CA SER A 17 -9.92 9.70 44.66
C SER A 17 -8.44 9.36 44.62
N THR A 18 -7.95 9.37 45.82
CA THR A 18 -6.64 9.25 46.41
C THR A 18 -5.86 7.97 46.13
N ALA A 19 -4.56 8.17 46.20
CA ALA A 19 -3.49 7.15 46.18
C ALA A 19 -3.56 6.13 47.33
N GLY A 20 -3.08 4.92 47.05
CA GLY A 20 -2.77 3.92 48.06
C GLY A 20 -1.55 3.13 47.62
N THR A 21 -0.42 3.46 48.23
CA THR A 21 0.83 2.70 48.19
C THR A 21 0.78 1.55 49.19
N THR A 22 1.19 0.34 48.81
CA THR A 22 1.85 -0.59 49.75
C THR A 22 2.84 -1.48 49.00
N SER A 23 4.06 -1.39 49.45
CA SER A 23 5.21 -2.26 49.18
C SER A 23 5.15 -3.53 50.04
N SER A 24 5.56 -4.68 49.48
CA SER A 24 6.18 -5.72 50.31
C SER A 24 7.17 -6.55 49.51
N ALA A 25 8.37 -6.57 50.05
CA ALA A 25 9.51 -7.40 49.62
C ALA A 25 9.37 -8.79 50.19
N GLY A 26 9.92 -9.82 49.47
CA GLY A 26 10.01 -11.16 49.97
C GLY A 26 10.94 -12.01 49.11
N THR A 27 12.18 -12.02 49.45
CA THR A 27 13.21 -13.06 49.64
C THR A 27 13.24 -14.28 48.72
N SER A 28 14.42 -14.45 48.09
CA SER A 28 14.94 -15.68 47.49
C SER A 28 15.28 -16.73 48.57
N PRO A 29 15.40 -17.99 48.21
CA PRO A 29 16.52 -18.75 48.66
C PRO A 29 17.31 -19.50 47.58
N THR A 30 18.53 -19.71 47.96
CA THR A 30 19.72 -20.24 47.33
C THR A 30 19.76 -21.79 47.25
N ALA A 31 20.36 -22.28 46.16
CA ALA A 31 21.29 -23.41 46.00
C ALA A 31 20.98 -24.82 46.56
N GLY A 32 21.24 -25.79 45.72
CA GLY A 32 21.48 -27.20 46.07
C GLY A 32 22.02 -27.96 44.86
N ALA A 33 23.34 -28.12 44.82
CA ALA A 33 24.03 -28.99 43.88
C ALA A 33 24.13 -30.41 44.46
N THR A 34 23.92 -31.44 43.64
CA THR A 34 24.51 -32.75 43.87
C THR A 34 24.80 -33.44 42.54
N THR A 35 26.03 -33.83 42.42
CA THR A 35 26.68 -34.66 41.39
C THR A 35 26.47 -36.14 41.68
N THR A 36 26.27 -36.94 40.61
CA THR A 36 26.72 -38.33 40.41
C THR A 36 26.41 -38.66 38.95
N GLY A 37 27.29 -39.04 38.10
CA GLY A 37 28.30 -40.05 38.07
C GLY A 37 27.88 -41.23 37.18
N GLY A 38 28.53 -41.40 36.00
CA GLY A 38 28.68 -42.71 35.35
C GLY A 38 27.84 -42.92 34.06
N THR A 39 28.39 -43.08 32.94
CA THR A 39 29.06 -44.17 32.26
C THR A 39 29.11 -43.86 30.74
N ALA A 40 30.26 -44.12 30.15
CA ALA A 40 30.54 -44.02 28.73
C ALA A 40 29.80 -45.12 27.93
N ALA A 41 29.31 -44.79 26.77
CA ALA A 41 28.98 -45.74 25.72
C ALA A 41 29.40 -45.17 24.33
N THR A 42 30.35 -45.88 23.81
CA THR A 42 30.74 -46.18 22.42
C THR A 42 30.35 -45.28 21.26
N ALA A 43 31.36 -44.90 20.50
CA ALA A 43 31.37 -44.27 19.21
C ALA A 43 30.44 -44.95 18.18
N GLY A 44 29.52 -44.15 17.63
CA GLY A 44 28.75 -44.46 16.45
C GLY A 44 29.21 -43.57 15.31
N THR A 45 29.47 -44.21 14.21
CA THR A 45 29.97 -43.75 12.91
C THR A 45 29.44 -42.39 12.48
N ALA A 46 30.35 -41.55 12.03
CA ALA A 46 30.11 -40.25 11.33
C ALA A 46 29.19 -40.49 10.13
N ALA A 47 28.00 -39.90 10.16
CA ALA A 47 27.20 -39.68 8.99
C ALA A 47 27.77 -38.46 8.23
N THR A 48 28.20 -38.69 7.01
CA THR A 48 28.64 -37.70 6.06
C THR A 48 27.63 -36.57 5.94
N GLY A 49 28.05 -35.34 6.09
CA GLY A 49 27.27 -34.15 6.01
C GLY A 49 26.54 -34.06 4.68
N GLY A 50 25.22 -34.06 4.75
CA GLY A 50 24.40 -33.54 3.70
C GLY A 50 24.64 -32.04 3.59
N SER A 51 25.19 -31.61 2.45
CA SER A 51 25.22 -30.19 2.10
C SER A 51 23.82 -29.65 2.23
N ALA A 52 23.64 -28.69 3.12
CA ALA A 52 22.46 -27.87 3.12
C ALA A 52 22.41 -27.19 1.74
N SER A 53 21.46 -27.62 0.91
CA SER A 53 21.12 -26.94 -0.31
C SER A 53 20.78 -25.50 0.09
N GLY A 54 21.58 -24.57 -0.40
CA GLY A 54 21.34 -23.16 -0.21
C GLY A 54 19.89 -22.85 -0.60
N GLY A 55 19.10 -22.37 0.35
CA GLY A 55 17.76 -21.93 0.07
C GLY A 55 17.82 -20.91 -1.05
N SER A 56 17.11 -21.20 -2.12
CA SER A 56 16.84 -20.25 -3.18
C SER A 56 16.13 -19.07 -2.52
N THR A 57 16.84 -17.94 -2.39
CA THR A 57 16.21 -16.70 -1.98
C THR A 57 15.22 -16.34 -3.07
N ALA A 58 13.93 -16.49 -2.79
CA ALA A 58 12.89 -16.05 -3.72
C ALA A 58 13.14 -14.57 -4.04
N SER A 59 13.26 -14.26 -5.33
CA SER A 59 13.69 -12.93 -5.76
C SER A 59 12.52 -11.95 -5.93
N GLY A 60 11.31 -12.34 -5.59
CA GLY A 60 10.11 -11.59 -5.95
C GLY A 60 9.77 -11.73 -7.44
N PRO A 61 8.69 -11.09 -7.90
CA PRO A 61 8.27 -11.15 -9.29
C PRO A 61 9.29 -10.46 -10.20
N ASP A 62 9.30 -10.91 -11.47
CA ASP A 62 9.97 -10.20 -12.55
C ASP A 62 9.42 -8.78 -12.64
N GLN A 63 10.25 -7.82 -12.30
CA GLN A 63 9.87 -6.42 -12.15
C GLN A 63 9.63 -5.70 -13.49
N CYS A 64 9.81 -6.40 -14.61
CA CYS A 64 9.50 -5.90 -15.94
C CYS A 64 8.12 -6.31 -16.44
N LYS A 65 7.36 -7.10 -15.70
CA LYS A 65 6.06 -7.60 -16.11
C LYS A 65 5.00 -7.29 -15.07
N ALA A 66 3.86 -6.82 -15.54
CA ALA A 66 2.69 -6.68 -14.71
C ALA A 66 2.26 -8.04 -14.14
N ILE A 67 1.75 -8.02 -12.92
CA ILE A 67 1.22 -9.16 -12.18
C ILE A 67 -0.13 -8.75 -11.57
N GLY A 68 -0.84 -9.70 -11.03
CA GLY A 68 -2.04 -9.41 -10.26
C GLY A 68 -3.24 -9.02 -11.13
N TRP A 69 -4.15 -8.27 -10.53
CA TRP A 69 -5.41 -7.92 -11.18
C TRP A 69 -5.24 -7.12 -12.48
N ALA A 70 -4.21 -6.28 -12.62
CA ALA A 70 -3.95 -5.56 -13.86
C ALA A 70 -3.75 -6.47 -15.09
N THR A 71 -3.49 -7.76 -14.88
CA THR A 71 -3.34 -8.77 -15.93
C THR A 71 -4.61 -9.58 -16.20
N ARG A 72 -5.75 -9.17 -15.62
CA ARG A 72 -7.05 -9.85 -15.75
C ARG A 72 -8.06 -8.98 -16.48
N ALA A 73 -8.93 -9.62 -17.26
CA ALA A 73 -10.04 -8.93 -17.92
C ALA A 73 -11.16 -8.57 -16.92
N SER A 74 -11.39 -9.44 -15.94
CA SER A 74 -12.37 -9.31 -14.84
C SER A 74 -12.16 -10.44 -13.85
N ARG A 75 -12.99 -10.52 -12.80
CA ARG A 75 -12.99 -11.64 -11.82
C ARG A 75 -13.12 -13.01 -12.46
N THR A 76 -13.91 -13.13 -13.51
CA THR A 76 -14.21 -14.37 -14.20
C THR A 76 -13.63 -14.44 -15.61
N GLY A 77 -13.07 -13.35 -16.11
CA GLY A 77 -12.53 -13.24 -17.46
C GLY A 77 -11.13 -13.81 -17.65
N GLY A 78 -10.68 -13.78 -18.89
CA GLY A 78 -9.36 -14.26 -19.27
C GLY A 78 -8.21 -13.37 -18.84
N THR A 79 -7.00 -13.72 -19.26
CA THR A 79 -5.79 -12.93 -19.05
C THR A 79 -5.76 -11.74 -20.01
N VAL A 80 -5.28 -10.61 -19.51
CA VAL A 80 -5.01 -9.39 -20.29
C VAL A 80 -3.53 -9.07 -20.14
N SER A 81 -2.85 -8.76 -21.23
CA SER A 81 -1.50 -8.21 -21.16
C SER A 81 -1.60 -6.69 -21.05
N VAL A 82 -1.18 -6.14 -19.93
CA VAL A 82 -1.03 -4.67 -19.77
C VAL A 82 0.21 -4.27 -20.56
N THR A 83 0.00 -3.53 -21.65
CA THR A 83 1.04 -3.11 -22.57
C THR A 83 1.30 -1.60 -22.54
N GLY A 84 0.40 -0.83 -21.90
CA GLY A 84 0.48 0.63 -21.91
C GLY A 84 0.52 1.19 -23.33
N GLY A 85 1.60 1.87 -23.66
CA GLY A 85 1.86 2.35 -25.03
C GLY A 85 2.28 1.29 -26.04
N GLY A 86 2.42 0.02 -25.61
CA GLY A 86 2.87 -1.09 -26.49
C GLY A 86 4.23 -0.84 -27.10
N ASP A 87 4.34 -1.11 -28.39
CA ASP A 87 5.59 -0.96 -29.17
C ASP A 87 5.79 0.46 -29.73
N ALA A 88 5.01 1.46 -29.26
CA ALA A 88 5.20 2.83 -29.70
C ALA A 88 6.63 3.31 -29.41
N ALA A 89 7.24 3.99 -30.38
CA ALA A 89 8.58 4.56 -30.18
C ALA A 89 8.56 5.53 -29.00
N PRO A 90 9.51 5.42 -28.05
CA PRO A 90 9.55 6.29 -26.88
C PRO A 90 9.72 7.75 -27.24
N ILE A 91 8.98 8.62 -26.57
CA ILE A 91 9.09 10.07 -26.65
C ILE A 91 9.68 10.58 -25.34
N VAL A 92 10.82 11.23 -25.38
CA VAL A 92 11.40 11.89 -24.20
C VAL A 92 10.77 13.27 -24.03
N VAL A 93 10.26 13.54 -22.84
CA VAL A 93 9.68 14.82 -22.46
C VAL A 93 10.47 15.47 -21.32
N THR A 94 10.73 16.77 -21.45
CA THR A 94 11.47 17.60 -20.47
C THR A 94 10.65 18.76 -19.95
N THR A 95 9.40 18.87 -20.38
CA THR A 95 8.44 19.90 -19.92
C THR A 95 7.12 19.26 -19.49
N PHE A 96 6.44 19.87 -18.52
CA PHE A 96 5.11 19.42 -18.10
C PHE A 96 4.07 19.59 -19.23
N ALA A 97 4.21 20.62 -20.05
CA ALA A 97 3.32 20.87 -21.18
C ALA A 97 3.37 19.72 -22.22
N ASP A 98 4.56 19.25 -22.57
CA ASP A 98 4.70 18.11 -23.48
C ASP A 98 4.22 16.82 -22.85
N LEU A 99 4.52 16.57 -21.57
CA LEU A 99 4.01 15.43 -20.82
C LEU A 99 2.47 15.44 -20.84
N SER A 100 1.84 16.53 -20.48
CA SER A 100 0.38 16.69 -20.46
C SER A 100 -0.24 16.48 -21.84
N LYS A 101 0.37 17.04 -22.88
CA LYS A 101 -0.06 16.87 -24.27
C LYS A 101 -0.08 15.41 -24.70
N TYR A 102 1.02 14.67 -24.47
CA TYR A 102 1.12 13.27 -24.92
C TYR A 102 0.39 12.29 -23.99
N ALA A 103 0.27 12.58 -22.70
CA ALA A 103 -0.49 11.76 -21.77
C ALA A 103 -2.00 11.80 -22.05
N SER A 104 -2.50 12.95 -22.52
CA SER A 104 -3.94 13.16 -22.74
C SER A 104 -4.42 12.96 -24.19
N ASP A 105 -3.53 12.73 -25.15
CA ASP A 105 -3.92 12.47 -26.55
C ASP A 105 -4.56 11.07 -26.70
N GLY A 106 -5.23 10.83 -27.82
CA GLY A 106 -5.89 9.57 -28.14
C GLY A 106 -4.97 8.45 -28.65
N GLN A 107 -3.64 8.68 -28.73
CA GLN A 107 -2.69 7.74 -29.34
C GLN A 107 -2.07 6.83 -28.27
N ALA A 108 -1.69 5.61 -28.66
CA ALA A 108 -0.79 4.80 -27.83
C ALA A 108 0.58 5.48 -27.75
N ARG A 109 1.10 5.66 -26.50
CA ARG A 109 2.35 6.38 -26.25
C ARG A 109 3.21 5.68 -25.20
N VAL A 110 4.53 5.62 -25.49
CA VAL A 110 5.56 5.38 -24.48
C VAL A 110 6.25 6.72 -24.23
N ILE A 111 6.13 7.24 -23.00
CA ILE A 111 6.60 8.58 -22.63
C ILE A 111 7.69 8.43 -21.58
N HIS A 112 8.89 8.83 -21.90
CA HIS A 112 10.03 8.88 -21.00
C HIS A 112 10.14 10.28 -20.38
N VAL A 113 9.92 10.37 -19.08
CA VAL A 113 10.02 11.63 -18.34
C VAL A 113 11.46 11.87 -17.92
N ASP A 114 12.05 13.00 -18.30
CA ASP A 114 13.40 13.38 -17.93
C ASP A 114 13.41 14.62 -17.02
N GLY A 115 13.93 14.45 -15.81
CA GLY A 115 14.08 15.51 -14.82
C GLY A 115 12.90 15.68 -13.88
N THR A 116 12.68 16.91 -13.44
CA THR A 116 11.56 17.32 -12.56
C THR A 116 10.58 18.16 -13.35
N LEU A 117 9.36 17.68 -13.55
CA LEU A 117 8.33 18.34 -14.35
C LEU A 117 7.17 18.81 -13.47
N GLY A 118 6.57 19.95 -13.83
CA GLY A 118 5.45 20.57 -13.13
C GLY A 118 5.89 21.56 -12.04
N ASN A 119 4.91 22.35 -11.60
CA ASN A 119 5.12 23.43 -10.62
C ASN A 119 4.48 23.10 -9.27
N GLY A 120 3.76 21.99 -9.17
CA GLY A 120 3.02 21.58 -7.98
C GLY A 120 1.54 21.97 -8.04
N TRP A 121 0.83 21.58 -6.99
CA TRP A 121 -0.58 21.88 -6.79
C TRP A 121 -0.86 22.19 -5.32
N SER A 122 -2.03 22.75 -5.05
CA SER A 122 -2.56 22.93 -3.69
C SER A 122 -4.09 22.94 -3.75
N GLY A 123 -4.72 22.19 -2.88
CA GLY A 123 -6.16 21.94 -2.97
C GLY A 123 -6.52 21.28 -4.30
N ASN A 124 -7.46 21.87 -5.00
CA ASN A 124 -7.90 21.42 -6.33
C ASN A 124 -7.40 22.34 -7.45
N THR A 125 -6.24 22.98 -7.26
CA THR A 125 -5.65 23.92 -8.22
C THR A 125 -4.16 23.65 -8.43
N GLY A 126 -3.65 23.97 -9.63
CA GLY A 126 -2.27 23.76 -10.02
C GLY A 126 -2.11 22.72 -11.12
N ASP A 127 -0.94 22.10 -11.18
CA ASP A 127 -0.65 21.13 -12.22
C ASP A 127 -1.33 19.78 -11.92
N ARG A 128 -2.13 19.31 -12.87
CA ARG A 128 -2.78 18.01 -12.87
C ARG A 128 -2.54 17.30 -14.18
N LEU A 129 -2.00 16.09 -14.11
CA LEU A 129 -1.74 15.25 -15.28
C LEU A 129 -2.92 14.34 -15.56
N GLU A 130 -3.69 14.64 -16.60
CA GLU A 130 -4.76 13.78 -17.10
C GLU A 130 -4.19 12.71 -18.01
N ILE A 131 -4.41 11.43 -17.68
CA ILE A 131 -3.89 10.30 -18.44
C ILE A 131 -5.04 9.55 -19.13
N LYS A 132 -4.93 9.40 -20.45
CA LYS A 132 -5.86 8.62 -21.27
C LYS A 132 -5.33 7.19 -21.51
N SER A 133 -6.15 6.37 -22.20
CA SER A 133 -5.83 4.96 -22.44
C SER A 133 -4.56 4.75 -23.26
N ASN A 134 -3.97 3.55 -23.11
CA ASN A 134 -2.81 3.08 -23.86
C ASN A 134 -1.57 3.97 -23.67
N LYS A 135 -1.22 4.22 -22.42
CA LYS A 135 -0.06 5.03 -22.06
C LYS A 135 0.92 4.25 -21.19
N THR A 136 2.19 4.34 -21.53
CA THR A 136 3.30 4.05 -20.61
C THR A 136 3.99 5.36 -20.28
N ILE A 137 4.01 5.75 -19.00
CA ILE A 137 4.71 6.93 -18.52
C ILE A 137 5.75 6.45 -17.53
N VAL A 138 7.02 6.64 -17.86
CA VAL A 138 8.12 6.10 -17.06
C VAL A 138 9.23 7.13 -16.87
N GLY A 139 9.73 7.25 -15.63
CA GLY A 139 10.90 8.06 -15.31
C GLY A 139 12.14 7.54 -16.01
N LEU A 140 12.86 8.41 -16.69
CA LEU A 140 14.04 8.07 -17.49
C LEU A 140 15.18 7.52 -16.62
N ARG A 141 15.24 7.93 -15.35
CA ARG A 141 16.24 7.51 -14.36
C ARG A 141 15.67 7.49 -12.96
N ALA A 142 16.38 6.90 -12.02
CA ALA A 142 16.02 6.90 -10.60
C ALA A 142 15.78 8.34 -10.11
N GLY A 143 14.73 8.52 -9.31
CA GLY A 143 14.37 9.82 -8.73
C GLY A 143 13.78 10.84 -9.71
N THR A 144 13.38 10.45 -10.94
CA THR A 144 12.61 11.33 -11.83
C THR A 144 11.36 11.81 -11.12
N GLN A 145 11.14 13.13 -11.06
CA GLN A 145 10.08 13.73 -10.24
C GLN A 145 8.98 14.37 -11.08
N LEU A 146 7.74 14.16 -10.65
CA LEU A 146 6.57 14.85 -11.17
C LEU A 146 5.93 15.68 -10.05
N LYS A 147 5.92 17.00 -10.21
CA LYS A 147 5.25 17.96 -9.33
C LYS A 147 3.86 18.28 -9.87
N ALA A 148 3.00 17.28 -9.93
CA ALA A 148 1.62 17.37 -10.39
C ALA A 148 0.80 16.27 -9.76
N ALA A 149 -0.47 16.53 -9.47
CA ALA A 149 -1.43 15.47 -9.18
C ALA A 149 -1.65 14.62 -10.44
N ILE A 150 -1.82 13.31 -10.30
CA ILE A 150 -2.07 12.39 -11.42
C ILE A 150 -3.52 11.94 -11.39
N HIS A 151 -4.18 12.00 -12.54
CA HIS A 151 -5.57 11.58 -12.69
C HIS A 151 -5.74 10.63 -13.88
N ILE A 152 -6.29 9.45 -13.59
CA ILE A 152 -6.67 8.43 -14.57
C ILE A 152 -8.17 8.27 -14.49
N ASN A 153 -8.89 8.83 -15.46
CA ASN A 153 -10.34 8.80 -15.48
C ASN A 153 -10.86 8.25 -16.83
N ALA A 154 -11.73 7.25 -16.75
CA ALA A 154 -12.30 6.56 -17.90
C ALA A 154 -11.22 6.07 -18.90
N ALA A 155 -10.10 5.58 -18.38
CA ALA A 155 -8.95 5.16 -19.17
C ALA A 155 -8.58 3.70 -18.88
N SER A 156 -7.97 3.03 -19.83
CA SER A 156 -7.54 1.63 -19.69
C SER A 156 -6.17 1.38 -20.31
N ASN A 157 -5.52 0.30 -19.84
CA ASN A 157 -4.21 -0.08 -20.33
C ASN A 157 -3.17 1.02 -20.10
N VAL A 158 -2.94 1.35 -18.81
CA VAL A 158 -2.01 2.40 -18.38
C VAL A 158 -0.91 1.81 -17.52
N ILE A 159 0.33 2.18 -17.79
CA ILE A 159 1.51 1.86 -17.00
C ILE A 159 2.15 3.15 -16.49
N LEU A 160 2.27 3.28 -15.17
CA LEU A 160 3.07 4.31 -14.51
C LEU A 160 4.27 3.65 -13.85
N ARG A 161 5.49 4.14 -14.11
CA ARG A 161 6.69 3.48 -13.62
C ARG A 161 7.80 4.47 -13.27
N ASN A 162 8.51 4.20 -12.17
CA ASN A 162 9.76 4.91 -11.82
C ASN A 162 9.60 6.42 -11.69
N LEU A 163 8.55 6.88 -11.01
CA LEU A 163 8.23 8.30 -10.83
C LEU A 163 8.13 8.64 -9.34
N VAL A 164 8.69 9.77 -8.94
CA VAL A 164 8.46 10.37 -7.62
C VAL A 164 7.38 11.44 -7.75
N VAL A 165 6.28 11.27 -7.04
CA VAL A 165 5.21 12.27 -6.91
C VAL A 165 5.18 12.75 -5.48
N ARG A 166 5.32 14.05 -5.28
CA ARG A 166 5.35 14.64 -3.95
C ARG A 166 4.30 15.75 -3.83
N GLY A 167 3.33 15.51 -2.97
CA GLY A 167 2.24 16.44 -2.66
C GLY A 167 2.67 17.59 -1.76
N PRO A 168 1.79 18.57 -1.58
CA PRO A 168 2.05 19.77 -0.78
C PRO A 168 1.92 19.56 0.73
N GLY A 169 1.52 18.37 1.17
CA GLY A 169 1.28 18.04 2.57
C GLY A 169 -0.17 17.67 2.86
N SER A 170 -0.38 16.77 3.78
CA SER A 170 -1.67 16.15 4.11
C SER A 170 -2.47 16.98 5.12
N ASN A 171 -3.18 17.99 4.70
CA ASN A 171 -3.92 18.88 5.60
C ASN A 171 -5.34 19.24 5.14
N GLU A 172 -5.84 18.62 4.08
CA GLU A 172 -7.11 18.95 3.45
C GLU A 172 -7.94 17.69 3.16
N ASP A 173 -9.23 17.72 3.50
CA ASP A 173 -10.16 16.60 3.29
C ASP A 173 -10.77 16.56 1.87
N GLN A 174 -10.59 17.61 1.06
CA GLN A 174 -11.24 17.77 -0.24
C GLN A 174 -10.25 18.28 -1.30
N ALA A 175 -9.04 17.77 -1.27
CA ALA A 175 -7.98 18.11 -2.19
C ALA A 175 -7.75 16.98 -3.21
N TRP A 176 -6.88 17.21 -4.17
CA TRP A 176 -6.41 16.17 -5.06
C TRP A 176 -5.44 15.23 -4.34
N ASP A 177 -5.58 13.95 -4.63
CA ASP A 177 -4.58 12.93 -4.31
C ASP A 177 -3.33 13.10 -5.16
N ASN A 178 -2.23 12.47 -4.74
CA ASN A 178 -1.07 12.31 -5.60
C ASN A 178 -1.42 11.52 -6.88
N LEU A 179 -2.23 10.46 -6.74
CA LEU A 179 -2.79 9.66 -7.82
C LEU A 179 -4.26 9.33 -7.53
N ASN A 180 -5.13 9.62 -8.47
CA ASN A 180 -6.52 9.19 -8.42
C ASN A 180 -6.86 8.37 -9.67
N ILE A 181 -7.41 7.15 -9.49
CA ILE A 181 -7.86 6.25 -10.55
C ILE A 181 -9.36 6.06 -10.39
N GLU A 182 -10.16 6.57 -11.34
CA GLU A 182 -11.61 6.58 -11.23
C GLU A 182 -12.35 6.37 -12.57
N GLY A 183 -13.68 6.47 -12.53
CA GLY A 183 -14.52 6.55 -13.71
C GLY A 183 -14.47 5.31 -14.60
N SER A 184 -14.53 4.12 -14.01
CA SER A 184 -14.44 2.83 -14.73
C SER A 184 -13.10 2.60 -15.45
N SER A 185 -12.04 3.25 -15.00
CA SER A 185 -10.67 2.95 -15.46
C SER A 185 -10.30 1.51 -15.14
N LYS A 186 -9.51 0.86 -16.00
CA LYS A 186 -9.14 -0.56 -15.80
C LYS A 186 -7.80 -0.93 -16.41
N ASN A 187 -7.25 -2.06 -15.94
CA ASN A 187 -5.94 -2.55 -16.36
C ASN A 187 -4.87 -1.48 -16.22
N VAL A 188 -4.69 -1.03 -14.98
CA VAL A 188 -3.67 -0.04 -14.61
C VAL A 188 -2.59 -0.72 -13.78
N TRP A 189 -1.34 -0.55 -14.18
CA TRP A 189 -0.18 -1.03 -13.44
C TRP A 189 0.70 0.14 -13.01
N VAL A 190 0.87 0.29 -11.69
CA VAL A 190 1.72 1.29 -11.07
C VAL A 190 2.89 0.59 -10.40
N ASP A 191 4.10 0.86 -10.87
CA ASP A 191 5.29 0.11 -10.50
C ASP A 191 6.48 0.99 -10.18
N HIS A 192 7.22 0.69 -9.12
CA HIS A 192 8.41 1.44 -8.71
C HIS A 192 8.18 2.96 -8.65
N CYS A 193 7.02 3.39 -8.18
CA CYS A 193 6.74 4.80 -7.95
C CYS A 193 6.81 5.17 -6.47
N GLU A 194 6.98 6.45 -6.19
CA GLU A 194 6.90 7.01 -4.85
C GLU A 194 5.82 8.08 -4.79
N PHE A 195 4.93 7.95 -3.84
CA PHE A 195 3.87 8.92 -3.57
C PHE A 195 4.05 9.43 -2.14
N TRP A 196 4.42 10.70 -2.01
CA TRP A 196 4.74 11.32 -0.74
C TRP A 196 3.83 12.50 -0.45
N ASP A 197 3.41 12.61 0.82
CA ASP A 197 2.77 13.82 1.36
C ASP A 197 1.55 14.28 0.53
N GLY A 198 0.75 13.33 0.05
CA GLY A 198 -0.49 13.62 -0.70
C GLY A 198 -1.46 14.42 0.16
N GLN A 199 -2.17 15.37 -0.44
CA GLN A 199 -2.97 16.31 0.32
C GLN A 199 -4.26 15.69 0.87
N ASP A 200 -5.03 14.95 0.08
CA ASP A 200 -6.13 14.11 0.54
C ASP A 200 -5.67 12.64 0.72
N GLY A 201 -4.92 12.11 -0.24
CA GLY A 201 -4.36 10.78 -0.21
C GLY A 201 -3.15 10.59 -1.11
N ASN A 202 -2.51 9.42 -1.02
CA ASN A 202 -1.38 9.09 -1.89
C ASN A 202 -1.80 8.42 -3.19
N ALA A 203 -2.73 7.44 -3.16
CA ALA A 203 -3.19 6.79 -4.38
C ALA A 203 -4.55 6.12 -4.17
N ASP A 204 -5.60 6.74 -4.66
CA ASP A 204 -6.97 6.30 -4.50
C ASP A 204 -7.50 5.59 -5.75
N VAL A 205 -8.35 4.58 -5.54
CA VAL A 205 -9.02 3.82 -6.61
C VAL A 205 -10.50 3.77 -6.30
N VAL A 206 -11.30 4.53 -7.05
CA VAL A 206 -12.69 4.81 -6.70
C VAL A 206 -13.62 4.80 -7.93
N LYS A 207 -14.91 4.98 -7.70
CA LYS A 207 -15.94 5.19 -8.73
C LYS A 207 -15.90 4.17 -9.86
N GLY A 208 -15.90 2.89 -9.50
CA GLY A 208 -15.98 1.78 -10.43
C GLY A 208 -14.72 1.53 -11.25
N ALA A 209 -13.58 2.06 -10.86
CA ALA A 209 -12.29 1.63 -11.41
C ALA A 209 -12.06 0.14 -11.07
N ASP A 210 -11.27 -0.57 -11.89
CA ASP A 210 -11.12 -2.02 -11.73
C ASP A 210 -9.79 -2.53 -12.25
N THR A 211 -9.41 -3.73 -11.81
CA THR A 211 -8.22 -4.45 -12.30
C THR A 211 -6.94 -3.61 -12.23
N VAL A 212 -6.62 -3.13 -11.02
CA VAL A 212 -5.45 -2.30 -10.75
C VAL A 212 -4.39 -3.10 -9.98
N THR A 213 -3.12 -2.89 -10.29
CA THR A 213 -2.00 -3.47 -9.54
C THR A 213 -0.98 -2.41 -9.19
N PHE A 214 -0.58 -2.40 -7.93
CA PHE A 214 0.53 -1.63 -7.39
C PHE A 214 1.65 -2.58 -6.98
N THR A 215 2.84 -2.42 -7.56
CA THR A 215 4.03 -3.20 -7.23
C THR A 215 5.23 -2.31 -6.91
N TRP A 216 5.96 -2.62 -5.86
CA TRP A 216 7.21 -1.95 -5.51
C TRP A 216 7.10 -0.44 -5.31
N ASN A 217 5.94 0.08 -4.93
CA ASN A 217 5.77 1.50 -4.68
C ASN A 217 6.08 1.86 -3.23
N ILE A 218 6.38 3.13 -2.99
CA ILE A 218 6.37 3.75 -1.66
C ILE A 218 5.16 4.67 -1.57
N PHE A 219 4.35 4.48 -0.53
CA PHE A 219 3.29 5.39 -0.12
C PHE A 219 3.69 5.96 1.22
N GLY A 220 4.11 7.22 1.27
CA GLY A 220 4.74 7.77 2.45
C GLY A 220 4.28 9.16 2.85
N TYR A 221 4.55 9.47 4.11
CA TYR A 221 4.45 10.80 4.68
C TYR A 221 5.78 11.13 5.34
N ALA A 222 6.29 12.33 5.10
CA ALA A 222 7.58 12.80 5.59
C ALA A 222 7.48 14.15 6.29
N LEU A 223 6.40 14.90 6.09
CA LEU A 223 6.19 16.22 6.66
C LEU A 223 5.53 16.09 8.05
N PRO A 224 6.19 16.54 9.14
CA PRO A 224 5.60 16.50 10.46
C PRO A 224 4.51 17.57 10.62
N GLY A 225 3.60 17.34 11.58
CA GLY A 225 2.55 18.31 11.93
C GLY A 225 1.32 18.30 11.03
N HIS A 226 1.24 17.36 10.10
CA HIS A 226 0.04 17.11 9.30
C HIS A 226 -0.79 16.00 9.96
N SER A 227 -2.11 16.13 9.94
CA SER A 227 -3.03 15.18 10.59
C SER A 227 -3.78 14.26 9.64
N HIS A 228 -3.84 14.60 8.35
CA HIS A 228 -4.57 13.83 7.33
C HIS A 228 -3.65 12.87 6.55
N ASN A 229 -2.79 12.14 7.28
CA ASN A 229 -1.87 11.16 6.68
C ASN A 229 -2.60 9.86 6.28
N LEU A 230 -3.59 9.99 5.37
CA LEU A 230 -4.49 8.92 4.93
C LEU A 230 -4.08 8.48 3.53
N SER A 231 -3.60 7.23 3.35
CA SER A 231 -2.80 6.88 2.18
C SER A 231 -3.62 6.44 0.95
N ASN A 232 -4.29 5.28 1.00
CA ASN A 232 -4.91 4.67 -0.17
C ASN A 232 -6.37 4.31 0.11
N LEU A 233 -7.31 5.04 -0.48
CA LEU A 233 -8.74 4.75 -0.36
C LEU A 233 -9.21 3.92 -1.57
N ILE A 234 -10.05 2.92 -1.29
CA ILE A 234 -10.74 2.11 -2.28
C ILE A 234 -12.23 2.29 -2.05
N ALA A 235 -12.94 2.84 -3.03
CA ALA A 235 -14.27 3.42 -2.99
C ALA A 235 -14.42 4.58 -1.99
N SER A 236 -15.04 5.65 -2.46
CA SER A 236 -15.21 6.90 -1.71
C SER A 236 -16.24 6.79 -0.59
N SER A 237 -17.25 5.92 -0.74
CA SER A 237 -18.32 5.76 0.24
C SER A 237 -18.93 4.35 0.22
N ASP A 238 -19.72 4.03 1.25
CA ASP A 238 -20.50 2.78 1.30
C ASP A 238 -21.69 2.81 0.29
N SER A 239 -21.97 3.97 -0.30
CA SER A 239 -23.01 4.19 -1.31
C SER A 239 -22.38 4.59 -2.65
N GLU A 240 -21.59 3.70 -3.21
CA GLU A 240 -20.90 3.86 -4.52
C GLU A 240 -21.30 2.68 -5.43
N PRO A 241 -22.55 2.67 -5.95
CA PRO A 241 -23.11 1.50 -6.65
C PRO A 241 -22.35 1.13 -7.92
N GLU A 242 -21.67 2.07 -8.55
CA GLU A 242 -20.81 1.82 -9.71
C GLU A 242 -19.59 0.97 -9.38
N SER A 243 -19.26 0.82 -8.11
CA SER A 243 -18.15 0.00 -7.61
C SER A 243 -18.55 -1.45 -7.28
N ASP A 244 -19.83 -1.76 -7.27
CA ASP A 244 -20.27 -3.13 -7.03
C ASP A 244 -19.75 -4.08 -8.12
N GLY A 245 -19.16 -5.19 -7.69
CA GLY A 245 -18.53 -6.17 -8.59
C GLY A 245 -17.24 -5.72 -9.26
N LYS A 246 -16.66 -4.59 -8.86
CA LYS A 246 -15.40 -4.01 -9.36
C LYS A 246 -14.43 -3.72 -8.23
N LEU A 247 -13.44 -2.87 -8.47
CA LEU A 247 -12.39 -2.50 -7.53
C LEU A 247 -11.52 -3.70 -7.12
N ASP A 248 -11.17 -4.53 -8.09
CA ASP A 248 -10.25 -5.65 -7.89
C ASP A 248 -8.82 -5.16 -7.95
N ILE A 249 -8.10 -5.20 -6.81
CA ILE A 249 -6.80 -4.53 -6.68
C ILE A 249 -5.77 -5.47 -6.05
N THR A 250 -4.55 -5.42 -6.58
CA THR A 250 -3.37 -6.09 -6.01
C THR A 250 -2.38 -5.06 -5.48
N TYR A 251 -1.96 -5.25 -4.26
CA TYR A 251 -0.80 -4.57 -3.66
C TYR A 251 0.27 -5.61 -3.34
N MET A 252 1.44 -5.54 -3.99
CA MET A 252 2.51 -6.51 -3.79
C MET A 252 3.88 -5.82 -3.71
N PHE A 253 4.65 -6.10 -2.65
CA PHE A 253 5.98 -5.52 -2.38
C PHE A 253 5.99 -3.98 -2.25
N ASN A 254 4.88 -3.37 -1.87
CA ASN A 254 4.86 -1.94 -1.59
C ASN A 254 5.33 -1.64 -0.16
N TRP A 255 5.67 -0.40 0.08
CA TRP A 255 6.03 0.11 1.40
C TRP A 255 5.12 1.26 1.81
N TRP A 256 4.31 1.05 2.84
CA TRP A 256 3.64 2.14 3.54
C TRP A 256 4.53 2.66 4.64
N LYS A 257 4.88 3.94 4.56
CA LYS A 257 5.79 4.59 5.49
C LYS A 257 5.12 5.79 6.15
N ALA A 258 4.95 5.72 7.46
CA ALA A 258 4.35 6.78 8.28
C ALA A 258 2.93 7.21 7.86
N ALA A 259 2.17 6.34 7.21
CA ALA A 259 0.75 6.58 6.97
C ALA A 259 -0.05 6.29 8.25
N ALA A 260 -0.95 7.19 8.62
CA ALA A 260 -1.78 7.01 9.81
C ALA A 260 -2.89 5.97 9.58
N GLN A 261 -3.51 5.97 8.41
CA GLN A 261 -4.62 5.09 8.03
C GLN A 261 -4.64 4.83 6.52
N ARG A 262 -5.61 4.02 6.05
CA ARG A 262 -5.82 3.67 4.65
C ARG A 262 -4.58 3.01 4.02
N GLN A 263 -4.15 1.85 4.58
CA GLN A 263 -2.95 1.13 4.13
C GLN A 263 -3.27 -0.29 3.56
N PRO A 264 -4.18 -0.48 2.57
CA PRO A 264 -5.25 0.40 2.13
C PRO A 264 -6.52 0.31 3.02
N ARG A 265 -7.47 1.25 2.85
CA ARG A 265 -8.84 1.10 3.34
C ARG A 265 -9.76 0.78 2.17
N CYS A 266 -10.49 -0.33 2.26
CA CYS A 266 -11.35 -0.76 1.17
C CYS A 266 -12.84 -0.79 1.50
N ARG A 267 -13.60 -0.55 0.44
CA ARG A 267 -15.01 -0.91 0.29
C ARG A 267 -15.16 -1.59 -1.06
N TYR A 268 -16.14 -2.50 -1.18
CA TYR A 268 -16.31 -3.30 -2.38
C TYR A 268 -15.04 -4.08 -2.78
N GLY A 269 -15.01 -4.70 -3.92
CA GLY A 269 -13.83 -5.29 -4.54
C GLY A 269 -13.26 -6.57 -3.89
N GLN A 270 -12.29 -7.13 -4.60
CA GLN A 270 -11.43 -8.23 -4.14
C GLN A 270 -9.99 -7.73 -4.04
N ILE A 271 -9.52 -7.50 -2.83
CA ILE A 271 -8.26 -6.83 -2.57
C ILE A 271 -7.21 -7.85 -2.12
N HIS A 272 -6.14 -7.99 -2.88
CA HIS A 272 -5.02 -8.84 -2.55
C HIS A 272 -3.83 -8.01 -2.05
N VAL A 273 -3.46 -8.20 -0.79
CA VAL A 273 -2.40 -7.46 -0.10
C VAL A 273 -1.33 -8.45 0.31
N VAL A 274 -0.23 -8.54 -0.43
CA VAL A 274 0.77 -9.61 -0.27
C VAL A 274 2.21 -9.08 -0.27
N ASN A 275 3.03 -9.56 0.65
CA ASN A 275 4.45 -9.23 0.78
C ASN A 275 4.76 -7.71 0.87
N ASN A 276 3.88 -6.92 1.44
CA ASN A 276 4.12 -5.48 1.64
C ASN A 276 4.77 -5.21 3.00
N LEU A 277 5.47 -4.09 3.08
CA LEU A 277 6.08 -3.56 4.29
C LEU A 277 5.28 -2.37 4.83
N TYR A 278 5.05 -2.37 6.13
CA TYR A 278 4.38 -1.28 6.86
C TYR A 278 5.30 -0.79 7.98
N THR A 279 5.58 0.50 8.02
CA THR A 279 6.39 1.10 9.09
C THR A 279 5.75 2.36 9.63
N GLY A 280 5.48 2.39 10.94
CA GLY A 280 5.10 3.61 11.64
C GLY A 280 6.31 4.54 11.86
N ASP A 281 6.05 5.82 12.01
CA ASP A 281 7.05 6.84 12.36
C ASP A 281 6.41 7.87 13.29
N ASP A 282 6.72 7.80 14.57
CA ASP A 282 6.12 8.66 15.58
C ASP A 282 6.51 10.14 15.42
N ALA A 283 7.60 10.44 14.71
CA ALA A 283 8.01 11.82 14.44
C ALA A 283 7.14 12.51 13.37
N VAL A 284 6.55 11.71 12.47
CA VAL A 284 5.65 12.21 11.41
C VAL A 284 4.20 12.08 11.83
N GLY A 285 3.88 11.06 12.61
CA GLY A 285 2.55 10.73 13.11
C GLY A 285 2.40 9.22 13.32
N ALA A 286 1.63 8.86 14.34
CA ALA A 286 1.41 7.45 14.67
C ALA A 286 0.68 6.73 13.52
N SER A 287 1.13 5.54 13.18
CA SER A 287 0.40 4.63 12.29
C SER A 287 -0.69 3.93 13.10
N VAL A 288 -1.93 4.33 12.89
CA VAL A 288 -3.07 3.91 13.70
C VAL A 288 -3.75 2.67 13.12
N LEU A 289 -4.09 2.70 11.83
CA LEU A 289 -4.79 1.61 11.14
C LEU A 289 -3.99 1.13 9.94
N GLY A 290 -3.72 -0.17 9.89
CA GLY A 290 -3.10 -0.84 8.75
C GLY A 290 -4.10 -1.12 7.62
N VAL A 291 -4.24 -2.41 7.25
CA VAL A 291 -5.21 -2.85 6.24
C VAL A 291 -6.61 -2.82 6.83
N SER A 292 -7.45 -1.92 6.33
CA SER A 292 -8.81 -1.69 6.85
C SER A 292 -9.88 -2.22 5.90
N ASN A 293 -10.78 -3.06 6.43
CA ASN A 293 -11.90 -3.63 5.71
C ASN A 293 -13.20 -2.87 6.05
N GLY A 294 -13.95 -2.49 5.03
CA GLY A 294 -15.23 -1.81 5.13
C GLY A 294 -16.35 -2.54 4.38
N PHE A 295 -17.30 -1.77 3.84
CA PHE A 295 -18.51 -2.27 3.22
C PHE A 295 -18.25 -3.17 2.00
N SER A 296 -18.80 -4.39 2.00
CA SER A 296 -18.76 -5.36 0.90
C SER A 296 -17.35 -5.65 0.35
N CYS A 297 -16.28 -5.44 1.12
CA CYS A 297 -14.91 -5.67 0.68
C CYS A 297 -14.39 -7.05 1.10
N ASN A 298 -13.79 -7.78 0.16
CA ASN A 298 -13.19 -9.08 0.39
C ASN A 298 -11.67 -8.97 0.28
N VAL A 299 -10.97 -9.08 1.41
CA VAL A 299 -9.53 -8.80 1.51
C VAL A 299 -8.75 -10.05 1.85
N LEU A 300 -7.75 -10.39 1.05
CA LEU A 300 -6.71 -11.34 1.39
C LEU A 300 -5.43 -10.60 1.76
N THR A 301 -5.02 -10.69 3.04
CA THR A 301 -3.81 -10.06 3.59
C THR A 301 -2.83 -11.16 3.97
N GLU A 302 -1.80 -11.39 3.16
CA GLU A 302 -0.89 -12.51 3.37
C GLU A 302 0.59 -12.16 3.25
N ASN A 303 1.40 -12.77 4.12
CA ASN A 303 2.87 -12.66 4.15
C ASN A 303 3.41 -11.22 4.16
N ASN A 304 2.68 -10.27 4.74
CA ASN A 304 3.14 -8.89 4.91
C ASN A 304 3.96 -8.76 6.20
N HIS A 305 4.77 -7.70 6.28
CA HIS A 305 5.53 -7.35 7.47
C HIS A 305 5.07 -6.00 8.03
N PHE A 306 4.47 -6.02 9.19
CA PHE A 306 3.96 -4.85 9.91
C PHE A 306 4.90 -4.51 11.06
N ILE A 307 5.36 -3.27 11.12
CA ILE A 307 6.27 -2.76 12.15
C ILE A 307 5.69 -1.48 12.73
N ASN A 308 5.55 -1.42 14.07
CA ASN A 308 5.06 -0.25 14.80
C ASN A 308 3.69 0.24 14.27
N GLN A 309 2.71 -0.67 14.20
CA GLN A 309 1.34 -0.38 13.78
C GLN A 309 0.39 -0.47 14.96
N GLY A 310 -0.51 0.50 15.10
CA GLY A 310 -1.52 0.51 16.17
C GLY A 310 -2.56 -0.60 16.03
N GLN A 311 -3.06 -0.83 14.82
CA GLN A 311 -4.01 -1.89 14.48
C GLN A 311 -3.74 -2.40 13.07
N PRO A 312 -2.78 -3.33 12.91
CA PRO A 312 -2.31 -3.76 11.59
C PRO A 312 -3.39 -4.41 10.73
N ILE A 313 -4.34 -5.11 11.33
CA ILE A 313 -5.53 -5.67 10.70
C ILE A 313 -6.76 -4.98 11.29
N ASP A 314 -7.31 -4.04 10.55
CA ASP A 314 -8.50 -3.32 10.97
C ASP A 314 -9.74 -3.93 10.29
N LEU A 315 -10.57 -4.59 11.08
CA LEU A 315 -11.81 -5.19 10.59
C LEU A 315 -12.89 -4.14 10.30
N GLY A 316 -12.68 -2.92 10.80
CA GLY A 316 -13.51 -1.76 10.50
C GLY A 316 -14.98 -1.98 10.73
N LYS A 317 -15.78 -1.49 9.80
CA LYS A 317 -17.20 -1.82 9.65
C LYS A 317 -17.31 -2.87 8.55
N GLN A 318 -17.09 -4.12 8.90
CA GLN A 318 -17.35 -5.25 8.00
C GLN A 318 -18.85 -5.43 7.82
N ASP A 319 -19.48 -4.53 7.10
CA ASP A 319 -20.88 -4.55 6.75
C ASP A 319 -21.07 -4.75 5.23
N GLY A 320 -22.27 -5.11 4.82
CA GLY A 320 -22.56 -5.44 3.43
C GLY A 320 -22.20 -6.88 3.02
N PRO A 321 -22.76 -7.34 1.90
CA PRO A 321 -22.59 -8.70 1.42
C PRO A 321 -21.13 -9.02 1.07
N GLY A 322 -20.63 -10.16 1.58
CA GLY A 322 -19.29 -10.66 1.23
C GLY A 322 -18.13 -9.95 1.91
N SER A 323 -18.39 -9.03 2.85
CA SER A 323 -17.33 -8.35 3.62
C SER A 323 -16.59 -9.37 4.48
N VAL A 324 -15.30 -9.56 4.17
CA VAL A 324 -14.42 -10.50 4.90
C VAL A 324 -12.96 -10.08 4.75
N GLN A 325 -12.17 -10.31 5.79
CA GLN A 325 -10.72 -10.15 5.73
C GLN A 325 -10.03 -11.43 6.23
N GLN A 326 -9.25 -12.05 5.36
CA GLN A 326 -8.35 -13.12 5.73
C GLN A 326 -6.96 -12.55 6.01
N ALA A 327 -6.38 -12.91 7.16
CA ALA A 327 -5.01 -12.55 7.51
C ALA A 327 -4.21 -13.82 7.76
N VAL A 328 -3.17 -14.09 6.95
CA VAL A 328 -2.39 -15.33 7.01
C VAL A 328 -0.91 -15.08 6.72
N GLY A 329 -0.03 -15.72 7.50
CA GLY A 329 1.43 -15.67 7.29
C GLY A 329 2.07 -14.30 7.51
N ASN A 330 1.33 -13.30 8.02
CA ASN A 330 1.87 -11.97 8.30
C ASN A 330 2.80 -11.97 9.52
N LEU A 331 3.82 -11.11 9.49
CA LEU A 331 4.73 -10.86 10.61
C LEU A 331 4.38 -9.51 11.25
N PHE A 332 4.31 -9.49 12.59
CA PHE A 332 3.97 -8.30 13.36
C PHE A 332 5.07 -8.00 14.37
N GLU A 333 5.74 -6.87 14.24
CA GLU A 333 6.79 -6.40 15.14
C GLU A 333 6.37 -5.10 15.80
N SER A 334 6.40 -5.02 17.13
CA SER A 334 6.00 -3.82 17.90
C SER A 334 4.60 -3.29 17.54
N CYS A 335 3.72 -4.18 17.11
CA CYS A 335 2.34 -3.87 16.77
C CYS A 335 1.42 -4.05 17.97
N THR A 336 0.37 -3.22 18.03
CA THR A 336 -0.72 -3.35 19.00
C THR A 336 -2.04 -3.69 18.29
N GLY A 337 -3.15 -3.74 19.00
CA GLY A 337 -4.47 -3.95 18.43
C GLY A 337 -4.64 -5.31 17.73
N ASN A 338 -5.58 -5.37 16.79
CA ASN A 338 -5.97 -6.62 16.14
C ASN A 338 -4.98 -7.05 15.04
N GLN A 339 -4.61 -8.33 15.07
CA GLN A 339 -3.70 -8.98 14.12
C GLN A 339 -4.35 -10.18 13.39
N LYS A 340 -5.63 -10.39 13.59
CA LYS A 340 -6.38 -11.54 13.06
C LYS A 340 -7.43 -11.11 12.05
N GLY A 341 -7.62 -11.96 11.03
CA GLY A 341 -8.73 -11.81 10.10
C GLY A 341 -10.06 -12.26 10.68
N SER A 342 -11.13 -12.07 9.91
CA SER A 342 -12.51 -12.43 10.26
C SER A 342 -13.02 -13.71 9.58
N GLY A 343 -12.32 -14.19 8.54
CA GLY A 343 -12.76 -15.37 7.79
C GLY A 343 -11.85 -15.70 6.62
N THR A 344 -12.38 -16.47 5.66
CA THR A 344 -11.67 -16.89 4.44
C THR A 344 -12.04 -15.96 3.29
N ALA A 345 -11.06 -15.33 2.68
CA ALA A 345 -11.21 -14.45 1.54
C ALA A 345 -11.26 -15.24 0.21
N PHE A 346 -11.42 -14.51 -0.88
CA PHE A 346 -11.34 -15.04 -2.24
C PHE A 346 -9.98 -15.68 -2.54
N THR A 347 -9.93 -16.48 -3.60
CA THR A 347 -8.67 -17.00 -4.15
C THR A 347 -8.28 -16.15 -5.35
N PRO A 348 -7.10 -15.49 -5.35
CA PRO A 348 -6.64 -14.71 -6.50
C PRO A 348 -6.59 -15.55 -7.79
N PRO A 349 -7.20 -15.09 -8.90
CA PRO A 349 -7.29 -15.86 -10.14
C PRO A 349 -6.06 -15.69 -11.06
N TYR A 350 -4.89 -15.43 -10.49
CA TYR A 350 -3.62 -15.25 -11.19
C TYR A 350 -2.47 -15.93 -10.45
N GLU A 351 -1.39 -16.19 -11.14
CA GLU A 351 -0.18 -16.76 -10.53
C GLU A 351 0.55 -15.67 -9.70
N TYR A 352 0.89 -15.99 -8.47
CA TYR A 352 1.65 -15.11 -7.57
C TYR A 352 2.47 -15.88 -6.54
N LYS A 353 2.10 -17.13 -6.28
CA LYS A 353 2.72 -17.91 -5.17
C LYS A 353 4.19 -18.20 -5.38
N SER A 354 4.60 -18.39 -6.64
CA SER A 354 6.01 -18.57 -7.01
C SER A 354 6.87 -17.32 -6.75
N PHE A 355 6.24 -16.17 -6.60
CA PHE A 355 6.90 -14.88 -6.33
C PHE A 355 6.89 -14.50 -4.86
N MET A 356 6.06 -15.16 -4.05
CA MET A 356 5.97 -14.85 -2.63
C MET A 356 7.28 -15.17 -1.90
N VAL A 357 7.60 -14.31 -0.95
CA VAL A 357 8.69 -14.54 0.00
C VAL A 357 8.12 -14.68 1.41
N PRO A 358 8.83 -15.36 2.34
CA PRO A 358 8.46 -15.34 3.75
C PRO A 358 8.35 -13.91 4.29
N ALA A 359 7.39 -13.64 5.17
CA ALA A 359 7.17 -12.30 5.74
C ALA A 359 8.44 -11.72 6.40
N SER A 360 9.31 -12.56 6.96
CA SER A 360 10.60 -12.16 7.55
C SER A 360 11.61 -11.60 6.55
N GLU A 361 11.48 -11.89 5.27
CA GLU A 361 12.37 -11.40 4.21
C GLU A 361 11.87 -10.10 3.58
N VAL A 362 10.58 -9.77 3.79
CA VAL A 362 9.90 -8.63 3.15
C VAL A 362 10.60 -7.31 3.44
N GLN A 363 10.97 -7.05 4.70
CA GLN A 363 11.58 -5.77 5.07
C GLN A 363 12.88 -5.50 4.28
N ALA A 364 13.78 -6.46 4.26
CA ALA A 364 15.06 -6.29 3.57
C ALA A 364 14.87 -6.13 2.05
N LEU A 365 13.98 -6.93 1.47
CA LEU A 365 13.70 -6.93 0.05
C LEU A 365 13.02 -5.63 -0.40
N VAL A 366 11.96 -5.22 0.29
CA VAL A 366 11.18 -4.03 -0.05
C VAL A 366 12.00 -2.75 0.16
N LYS A 367 12.72 -2.63 1.28
CA LYS A 367 13.62 -1.47 1.49
C LYS A 367 14.72 -1.32 0.42
N LYS A 368 15.13 -2.42 -0.19
CA LYS A 368 16.16 -2.41 -1.23
C LYS A 368 15.61 -2.02 -2.60
N ARG A 369 14.35 -2.35 -2.91
CA ARG A 369 13.84 -2.33 -4.28
C ARG A 369 12.66 -1.40 -4.51
N ALA A 370 11.82 -1.12 -3.51
CA ALA A 370 10.66 -0.27 -3.68
C ALA A 370 11.03 1.20 -3.95
N GLY A 371 10.16 1.89 -4.67
CA GLY A 371 10.31 3.28 -5.03
C GLY A 371 10.93 3.50 -6.42
N ALA A 372 11.12 4.76 -6.77
CA ALA A 372 11.64 5.20 -8.07
C ALA A 372 13.17 4.99 -8.17
N THR A 373 13.58 3.74 -8.12
CA THR A 373 14.99 3.31 -8.02
C THR A 373 15.60 2.81 -9.33
N LEU A 374 14.80 2.72 -10.41
CA LEU A 374 15.23 2.13 -11.66
C LEU A 374 16.20 3.07 -12.40
N ALA A 375 17.35 2.52 -12.81
CA ALA A 375 18.41 3.28 -13.49
C ALA A 375 18.03 3.68 -14.93
N SER A 376 17.07 2.98 -15.53
CA SER A 376 16.58 3.25 -16.89
C SER A 376 15.12 2.79 -17.04
N PRO A 377 14.39 3.24 -18.08
CA PRO A 377 13.01 2.86 -18.35
C PRO A 377 12.80 1.35 -18.54
N THR A 378 13.81 0.66 -18.99
CA THR A 378 13.78 -0.78 -19.28
C THR A 378 14.49 -1.62 -18.20
N ALA A 379 14.97 -0.98 -17.13
CA ALA A 379 15.66 -1.70 -16.07
C ALA A 379 14.70 -2.67 -15.35
N CYS A 380 15.21 -3.87 -15.14
CA CYS A 380 14.58 -4.92 -14.35
C CYS A 380 15.56 -5.29 -13.24
N PRO A 381 15.46 -4.68 -12.06
CA PRO A 381 16.42 -4.87 -10.98
C PRO A 381 16.42 -6.26 -10.36
#